data_387639be092f63f863e73fd4c08926d3
#
_entry.id   387639be092f63f863e73fd4c08926d3
#
_cell.length_a   1.000
_cell.length_b   1.000
_cell.length_c   1.000
_cell.angle_alpha   90.00
_cell.angle_beta   90.00
_cell.angle_gamma   90.00
#
_symmetry.space_group_name_H-M   'P 1'
#
loop_
_entity.id
_entity.type
_entity.pdbx_description
1 polymer ?
#
loop_
_entity_poly.entity_id
_entity_poly.type
_entity_poly.pdbx_seq_one_letter_code
_entity_poly.pdbx_strand_id
1 'polypeptide(L)'
;MKGHNQPQTTVYAFIDASNLWQAQKAKGKMFDYEKLKAFLKTKFNASSIQIFYYTAYPALGTRDYDLKGKHKFFTYLKKGLGFTLRKKELKRIVVHGESGDSIQEKGNMDVEMTIDIIHHMKKYDIAILFTGDSDFLALVTYVRNGGKKVYIFSSKNNVSQELRTGGDGY
;
A
#
# COMPACT_ATOMS: atom_id res chain seq x y z
N MET A 1 39.08 -9.21 -16.83
CA MET A 1 38.22 -8.12 -16.33
C MET A 1 37.18 -8.73 -15.41
N LYS A 2 37.31 -8.57 -14.09
CA LYS A 2 36.29 -9.04 -13.13
C LYS A 2 35.12 -8.05 -13.17
N GLY A 3 34.02 -8.47 -13.78
CA GLY A 3 32.78 -7.68 -13.74
C GLY A 3 32.38 -7.45 -12.27
N HIS A 4 32.33 -6.20 -11.85
CA HIS A 4 31.77 -5.83 -10.58
C HIS A 4 30.28 -6.18 -10.63
N ASN A 5 29.91 -7.33 -10.06
CA ASN A 5 28.52 -7.64 -9.78
C ASN A 5 28.02 -6.58 -8.78
N GLN A 6 27.35 -5.55 -9.27
CA GLN A 6 26.63 -4.61 -8.40
C GLN A 6 25.64 -5.43 -7.56
N PRO A 7 25.57 -5.20 -6.26
CA PRO A 7 24.63 -5.92 -5.41
C PRO A 7 23.20 -5.74 -5.96
N GLN A 8 22.55 -6.86 -6.22
CA GLN A 8 21.19 -6.86 -6.77
C GLN A 8 20.21 -6.43 -5.70
N THR A 9 19.69 -5.20 -5.79
CA THR A 9 18.73 -4.67 -4.82
C THR A 9 17.32 -5.14 -5.16
N THR A 10 16.70 -5.84 -4.22
CA THR A 10 15.29 -6.26 -4.32
C THR A 10 14.40 -5.30 -3.54
N VAL A 11 13.43 -4.74 -4.21
CA VAL A 11 12.49 -3.75 -3.65
C VAL A 11 11.09 -4.33 -3.57
N TYR A 12 10.47 -4.25 -2.40
CA TYR A 12 9.06 -4.55 -2.22
C TYR A 12 8.31 -3.28 -1.85
N ALA A 13 7.26 -2.97 -2.59
CA ALA A 13 6.39 -1.83 -2.34
C ALA A 13 5.00 -2.32 -1.86
N PHE A 14 4.51 -1.71 -0.79
CA PHE A 14 3.27 -2.07 -0.13
C PHE A 14 2.34 -0.84 -0.16
N ILE A 15 1.26 -0.94 -0.93
CA ILE A 15 0.37 0.19 -1.23
C ILE A 15 -0.94 0.02 -0.45
N ASP A 16 -1.16 0.86 0.55
CA ASP A 16 -2.47 1.06 1.14
C ASP A 16 -3.32 1.89 0.19
N ALA A 17 -4.31 1.24 -0.44
CA ALA A 17 -5.17 1.88 -1.41
C ALA A 17 -6.05 2.98 -0.79
N SER A 18 -6.41 2.86 0.48
CA SER A 18 -7.26 3.85 1.16
C SER A 18 -6.52 5.17 1.34
N ASN A 19 -5.27 5.10 1.76
CA ASN A 19 -4.39 6.26 1.92
C ASN A 19 -4.08 6.92 0.57
N LEU A 20 -3.75 6.11 -0.43
CA LEU A 20 -3.45 6.61 -1.77
C LEU A 20 -4.69 7.23 -2.44
N TRP A 21 -5.87 6.65 -2.25
CA TRP A 21 -7.13 7.18 -2.77
C TRP A 21 -7.46 8.56 -2.20
N GLN A 22 -7.27 8.77 -0.91
CA GLN A 22 -7.45 10.07 -0.27
C GLN A 22 -6.52 11.13 -0.88
N ALA A 23 -5.25 10.76 -1.13
CA ALA A 23 -4.27 11.64 -1.76
C ALA A 23 -4.65 11.99 -3.23
N GLN A 24 -5.15 11.01 -3.99
CA GLN A 24 -5.64 11.22 -5.36
C GLN A 24 -6.85 12.15 -5.40
N LYS A 25 -7.83 11.91 -4.53
CA LYS A 25 -9.04 12.73 -4.42
C LYS A 25 -8.70 14.18 -4.10
N ALA A 26 -7.80 14.40 -3.16
CA ALA A 26 -7.37 15.74 -2.76
C ALA A 26 -6.67 16.52 -3.90
N LYS A 27 -6.01 15.81 -4.82
CA LYS A 27 -5.29 16.42 -5.96
C LYS A 27 -6.07 16.40 -7.27
N GLY A 28 -7.24 15.75 -7.32
CA GLY A 28 -8.04 15.61 -8.56
C GLY A 28 -7.33 14.84 -9.68
N LYS A 29 -6.33 14.02 -9.36
CA LYS A 29 -5.51 13.29 -10.35
C LYS A 29 -5.49 11.80 -10.03
N MET A 30 -5.72 10.98 -11.06
CA MET A 30 -5.56 9.53 -10.96
C MET A 30 -4.08 9.15 -10.96
N PHE A 31 -3.76 8.10 -10.22
CA PHE A 31 -2.40 7.61 -10.10
C PHE A 31 -2.07 6.65 -11.26
N ASP A 32 -0.94 6.89 -11.91
CA ASP A 32 -0.42 6.01 -12.97
C ASP A 32 0.49 4.95 -12.34
N TYR A 33 -0.04 3.75 -12.16
CA TYR A 33 0.67 2.65 -11.49
C TYR A 33 1.80 2.07 -12.33
N GLU A 34 1.74 2.18 -13.65
CA GLU A 34 2.83 1.76 -14.54
C GLU A 34 4.04 2.69 -14.39
N LYS A 35 3.78 4.00 -14.44
CA LYS A 35 4.81 5.01 -14.17
C LYS A 35 5.36 4.91 -12.77
N LEU A 36 4.52 4.62 -11.78
CA LEU A 36 4.98 4.36 -10.42
C LEU A 36 5.98 3.22 -10.37
N LYS A 37 5.64 2.07 -10.96
CA LYS A 37 6.53 0.90 -10.98
C LYS A 37 7.86 1.22 -11.65
N ALA A 38 7.85 1.92 -12.79
CA ALA A 38 9.06 2.35 -13.50
C ALA A 38 9.89 3.33 -12.65
N PHE A 39 9.25 4.32 -12.04
CA PHE A 39 9.89 5.29 -11.16
C PHE A 39 10.59 4.62 -9.97
N LEU A 40 9.91 3.72 -9.26
CA LEU A 40 10.49 3.02 -8.12
C LEU A 40 11.69 2.16 -8.54
N LYS A 41 11.58 1.46 -9.68
CA LYS A 41 12.68 0.65 -10.21
C LYS A 41 13.92 1.50 -10.47
N THR A 42 13.74 2.67 -11.09
CA THR A 42 14.84 3.59 -11.39
C THR A 42 15.38 4.26 -10.13
N LYS A 43 14.50 4.81 -9.27
CA LYS A 43 14.88 5.55 -8.05
C LYS A 43 15.75 4.72 -7.11
N PHE A 44 15.45 3.44 -6.96
CA PHE A 44 16.14 2.53 -6.04
C PHE A 44 17.16 1.64 -6.72
N ASN A 45 17.42 1.84 -8.01
CA ASN A 45 18.28 0.98 -8.83
C ASN A 45 17.96 -0.51 -8.62
N ALA A 46 16.67 -0.83 -8.63
CA ALA A 46 16.17 -2.14 -8.28
C ALA A 46 16.37 -3.15 -9.40
N SER A 47 17.07 -4.25 -9.11
CA SER A 47 17.16 -5.41 -10.00
C SER A 47 15.83 -6.15 -10.10
N SER A 48 15.08 -6.17 -8.99
CA SER A 48 13.75 -6.77 -8.89
C SER A 48 12.81 -5.88 -8.08
N ILE A 49 11.57 -5.79 -8.53
CA ILE A 49 10.52 -5.05 -7.81
C ILE A 49 9.23 -5.88 -7.75
N GLN A 50 8.70 -6.03 -6.56
CA GLN A 50 7.38 -6.61 -6.29
C GLN A 50 6.49 -5.55 -5.65
N ILE A 51 5.26 -5.42 -6.14
CA ILE A 51 4.30 -4.44 -5.61
C ILE A 51 3.07 -5.19 -5.08
N PHE A 52 2.72 -4.91 -3.83
CA PHE A 52 1.52 -5.38 -3.16
C PHE A 52 0.52 -4.23 -3.09
N TYR A 53 -0.73 -4.52 -3.39
CA TYR A 53 -1.81 -3.55 -3.36
C TYR A 53 -2.92 -4.05 -2.45
N TYR A 54 -3.19 -3.31 -1.38
CA TYR A 54 -4.17 -3.64 -0.34
C TYR A 54 -5.41 -2.78 -0.47
N THR A 55 -6.57 -3.39 -0.56
CA THR A 55 -7.82 -2.65 -0.70
C THR A 55 -9.00 -3.36 -0.05
N ALA A 56 -9.82 -2.60 0.64
CA ALA A 56 -11.18 -3.03 0.96
C ALA A 56 -12.14 -2.50 -0.11
N TYR A 57 -13.19 -3.27 -0.41
CA TYR A 57 -14.18 -2.89 -1.42
C TYR A 57 -15.60 -3.19 -0.92
N PRO A 58 -16.63 -2.42 -1.35
CA PRO A 58 -18.01 -2.67 -0.98
C PRO A 58 -18.48 -4.05 -1.41
N ALA A 59 -19.29 -4.70 -0.59
CA ALA A 59 -19.97 -5.94 -0.97
C ALA A 59 -20.90 -5.74 -2.17
N LEU A 60 -21.14 -6.79 -2.92
CA LEU A 60 -22.03 -6.74 -4.08
C LEU A 60 -23.45 -6.31 -3.64
N GLY A 61 -24.10 -5.45 -4.41
CA GLY A 61 -25.45 -4.96 -4.11
C GLY A 61 -25.54 -3.92 -3.00
N THR A 62 -24.41 -3.44 -2.45
CA THR A 62 -24.41 -2.41 -1.39
C THR A 62 -24.20 -0.99 -1.93
N ARG A 63 -24.12 -0.83 -3.25
CA ARG A 63 -23.94 0.45 -3.94
C ARG A 63 -24.86 0.54 -5.15
N ASP A 64 -25.28 1.75 -5.46
CA ASP A 64 -26.12 2.07 -6.62
C ASP A 64 -25.33 2.12 -7.93
N TYR A 65 -24.01 1.92 -7.87
CA TYR A 65 -23.13 1.89 -9.03
C TYR A 65 -22.51 0.51 -9.27
N ASP A 66 -22.26 0.22 -10.56
CA ASP A 66 -21.68 -1.05 -10.97
C ASP A 66 -20.20 -1.17 -10.55
N LEU A 67 -19.88 -2.27 -9.86
CA LEU A 67 -18.52 -2.59 -9.45
C LEU A 67 -17.64 -3.17 -10.58
N LYS A 68 -18.17 -3.34 -11.80
CA LYS A 68 -17.42 -3.88 -12.96
C LYS A 68 -16.15 -3.09 -13.26
N GLY A 69 -16.21 -1.74 -13.15
CA GLY A 69 -15.04 -0.90 -13.33
C GLY A 69 -13.93 -1.21 -12.33
N LYS A 70 -14.29 -1.48 -11.10
CA LYS A 70 -13.36 -1.86 -10.02
C LYS A 70 -12.73 -3.24 -10.29
N HIS A 71 -13.51 -4.19 -10.76
CA HIS A 71 -13.01 -5.51 -11.14
C HIS A 71 -12.05 -5.47 -12.33
N LYS A 72 -12.34 -4.63 -13.35
CA LYS A 72 -11.42 -4.37 -14.48
C LYS A 72 -10.11 -3.77 -13.99
N PHE A 73 -10.16 -2.81 -13.08
CA PHE A 73 -8.98 -2.20 -12.47
C PHE A 73 -8.14 -3.23 -11.69
N PHE A 74 -8.75 -4.09 -10.90
CA PHE A 74 -8.05 -5.15 -10.18
C PHE A 74 -7.40 -6.17 -11.13
N THR A 75 -8.07 -6.48 -12.22
CA THR A 75 -7.52 -7.35 -13.27
C THR A 75 -6.31 -6.70 -13.94
N TYR A 76 -6.38 -5.41 -14.24
CA TYR A 76 -5.26 -4.64 -14.78
C TYR A 76 -4.05 -4.65 -13.83
N LEU A 77 -4.24 -4.35 -12.55
CA LEU A 77 -3.15 -4.39 -11.57
C LEU A 77 -2.50 -5.78 -11.50
N LYS A 78 -3.32 -6.84 -11.43
CA LYS A 78 -2.82 -8.21 -11.27
C LYS A 78 -2.21 -8.77 -12.56
N LYS A 79 -2.96 -8.73 -13.67
CA LYS A 79 -2.55 -9.37 -14.94
C LYS A 79 -1.71 -8.44 -15.82
N GLY A 80 -2.01 -7.14 -15.84
CA GLY A 80 -1.29 -6.16 -16.64
C GLY A 80 0.03 -5.75 -16.02
N LEU A 81 0.03 -5.38 -14.74
CA LEU A 81 1.22 -4.86 -14.05
C LEU A 81 1.95 -5.88 -13.18
N GLY A 82 1.38 -7.06 -12.95
CA GLY A 82 1.98 -8.12 -12.13
C GLY A 82 1.98 -7.81 -10.63
N PHE A 83 1.04 -7.00 -10.14
CA PHE A 83 0.93 -6.71 -8.72
C PHE A 83 0.33 -7.88 -7.95
N THR A 84 0.76 -8.05 -6.71
CA THR A 84 0.07 -8.93 -5.76
C THR A 84 -1.10 -8.16 -5.14
N LEU A 85 -2.32 -8.59 -5.44
CA LEU A 85 -3.52 -7.95 -4.96
C LEU A 85 -4.04 -8.64 -3.70
N ARG A 86 -4.18 -7.87 -2.61
CA ARG A 86 -4.85 -8.25 -1.37
C ARG A 86 -6.15 -7.46 -1.26
N LYS A 87 -7.26 -8.15 -1.19
CA LYS A 87 -8.57 -7.50 -1.14
C LYS A 87 -9.51 -8.20 -0.17
N LYS A 88 -10.33 -7.43 0.52
CA LYS A 88 -11.45 -7.94 1.33
C LYS A 88 -12.70 -7.09 1.17
N GLU A 89 -13.84 -7.67 1.43
CA GLU A 89 -15.09 -6.92 1.47
C GLU A 89 -15.17 -6.08 2.74
N LEU A 90 -15.77 -4.89 2.61
CA LEU A 90 -16.13 -4.04 3.73
C LEU A 90 -17.19 -4.74 4.59
N LYS A 91 -16.94 -4.81 5.89
CA LYS A 91 -17.95 -5.27 6.86
C LYS A 91 -18.92 -4.14 7.13
N ARG A 92 -20.22 -4.42 7.04
CA ARG A 92 -21.27 -3.51 7.43
C ARG A 92 -21.68 -3.80 8.88
N ILE A 93 -21.63 -2.78 9.71
CA ILE A 93 -21.96 -2.85 11.13
C ILE A 93 -23.11 -1.88 11.36
N VAL A 94 -24.20 -2.38 11.93
CA VAL A 94 -25.30 -1.53 12.40
C VAL A 94 -24.84 -0.91 13.72
N VAL A 95 -24.85 0.40 13.78
CA VAL A 95 -24.58 1.17 15.00
C VAL A 95 -25.89 1.76 15.46
N HIS A 96 -26.33 1.30 16.63
CA HIS A 96 -27.53 1.82 17.28
C HIS A 96 -27.20 3.14 18.00
N GLY A 97 -27.84 4.22 17.63
CA GLY A 97 -27.66 5.54 18.22
C GLY A 97 -28.98 6.13 18.73
N GLU A 98 -28.90 7.12 19.57
CA GLU A 98 -30.08 7.82 20.11
C GLU A 98 -30.96 8.48 19.03
N SER A 99 -30.35 8.83 17.87
CA SER A 99 -31.03 9.41 16.71
C SER A 99 -31.46 8.38 15.65
N GLY A 100 -31.35 7.08 15.96
CA GLY A 100 -31.67 5.97 15.06
C GLY A 100 -30.44 5.14 14.62
N ASP A 101 -30.71 4.03 13.93
CA ASP A 101 -29.71 3.10 13.47
C ASP A 101 -28.95 3.68 12.27
N SER A 102 -27.63 3.55 12.29
CA SER A 102 -26.75 3.89 11.17
C SER A 102 -25.92 2.70 10.74
N ILE A 103 -25.57 2.65 9.44
CA ILE A 103 -24.70 1.61 8.92
C ILE A 103 -23.29 2.20 8.78
N GLN A 104 -22.34 1.61 9.50
CA GLN A 104 -20.92 1.90 9.32
C GLN A 104 -20.24 0.79 8.53
N GLU A 105 -19.36 1.15 7.61
CA GLU A 105 -18.52 0.20 6.89
C GLU A 105 -17.11 0.23 7.44
N LYS A 106 -16.59 -0.94 7.78
CA LYS A 106 -15.23 -1.13 8.28
C LYS A 106 -14.45 -2.08 7.39
N GLY A 107 -13.21 -1.72 7.10
CA GLY A 107 -12.33 -2.58 6.30
C GLY A 107 -10.99 -1.91 6.08
N ASN A 108 -10.14 -1.87 7.12
CA ASN A 108 -8.74 -1.56 6.90
C ASN A 108 -7.96 -2.85 6.56
N MET A 109 -6.80 -2.69 5.98
CA MET A 109 -5.94 -3.80 5.54
C MET A 109 -4.59 -3.80 6.29
N ASP A 110 -4.49 -3.11 7.42
CA ASP A 110 -3.23 -2.88 8.12
C ASP A 110 -2.63 -4.17 8.66
N VAL A 111 -3.48 -5.08 9.14
CA VAL A 111 -3.05 -6.40 9.63
C VAL A 111 -2.51 -7.24 8.48
N GLU A 112 -3.22 -7.32 7.37
CA GLU A 112 -2.79 -8.09 6.18
C GLU A 112 -1.50 -7.50 5.60
N MET A 113 -1.38 -6.17 5.55
CA MET A 113 -0.17 -5.49 5.08
C MET A 113 1.01 -5.75 6.02
N THR A 114 0.80 -5.65 7.33
CA THR A 114 1.82 -5.94 8.34
C THR A 114 2.33 -7.37 8.24
N ILE A 115 1.43 -8.35 8.13
CA ILE A 115 1.78 -9.76 7.99
C ILE A 115 2.62 -10.00 6.72
N ASP A 116 2.19 -9.46 5.58
CA ASP A 116 2.93 -9.62 4.32
C ASP A 116 4.33 -8.98 4.38
N ILE A 117 4.46 -7.80 4.99
CA ILE A 117 5.75 -7.11 5.15
C ILE A 117 6.72 -7.98 5.97
N ILE A 118 6.28 -8.49 7.12
CA ILE A 118 7.10 -9.34 8.00
C ILE A 118 7.40 -10.69 7.32
N HIS A 119 6.38 -11.33 6.74
CA HIS A 119 6.53 -12.62 6.08
C HIS A 119 7.56 -12.60 4.94
N HIS A 120 7.61 -11.50 4.20
CA HIS A 120 8.52 -11.36 3.06
C HIS A 120 9.86 -10.72 3.42
N MET A 121 10.14 -10.41 4.69
CA MET A 121 11.31 -9.64 5.12
C MET A 121 12.65 -10.24 4.66
N LYS A 122 12.72 -11.56 4.49
CA LYS A 122 13.91 -12.23 3.97
C LYS A 122 14.08 -12.12 2.44
N LYS A 123 13.07 -11.64 1.71
CA LYS A 123 13.03 -11.61 0.25
C LYS A 123 13.33 -10.23 -0.35
N TYR A 124 13.39 -9.19 0.45
CA TYR A 124 13.67 -7.84 -0.01
C TYR A 124 14.79 -7.19 0.81
N ASP A 125 15.42 -6.19 0.21
CA ASP A 125 16.42 -5.34 0.85
C ASP A 125 15.80 -4.02 1.26
N ILE A 126 14.83 -3.55 0.47
CA ILE A 126 14.11 -2.28 0.68
C ILE A 126 12.62 -2.54 0.71
N ALA A 127 11.96 -2.07 1.76
CA ALA A 127 10.51 -1.95 1.85
C ALA A 127 10.08 -0.51 1.57
N ILE A 128 9.07 -0.33 0.73
CA ILE A 128 8.46 0.98 0.46
C ILE A 128 7.00 0.91 0.89
N LEU A 129 6.60 1.75 1.84
CA LEU A 129 5.25 1.80 2.36
C LEU A 129 4.54 3.05 1.81
N PHE A 130 3.44 2.82 1.09
CA PHE A 130 2.54 3.88 0.63
C PHE A 130 1.40 4.03 1.64
N THR A 131 1.71 4.67 2.75
CA THR A 131 0.78 4.98 3.83
C THR A 131 1.22 6.25 4.57
N GLY A 132 0.28 6.91 5.21
CA GLY A 132 0.56 8.04 6.12
C GLY A 132 0.17 7.72 7.56
N ASP A 133 -0.25 6.48 7.82
CA ASP A 133 -0.79 6.07 9.10
C ASP A 133 0.33 5.79 10.10
N SER A 134 0.28 6.49 11.24
CA SER A 134 1.24 6.35 12.34
C SER A 134 1.25 4.95 12.98
N ASP A 135 0.17 4.19 12.86
CA ASP A 135 0.07 2.84 13.41
C ASP A 135 1.15 1.89 12.83
N PHE A 136 1.67 2.22 11.64
CA PHE A 136 2.79 1.49 11.04
C PHE A 136 4.17 1.81 11.63
N LEU A 137 4.30 2.76 12.55
CA LEU A 137 5.61 3.16 13.11
C LEU A 137 6.33 2.00 13.80
N ALA A 138 5.58 1.19 14.57
CA ALA A 138 6.14 0.00 15.22
C ALA A 138 6.67 -1.02 14.20
N LEU A 139 5.94 -1.24 13.11
CA LEU A 139 6.35 -2.10 12.00
C LEU A 139 7.60 -1.57 11.30
N VAL A 140 7.65 -0.26 11.00
CA VAL A 140 8.82 0.39 10.40
C VAL A 140 10.06 0.16 11.25
N THR A 141 9.94 0.39 12.56
CA THR A 141 11.03 0.15 13.53
C THR A 141 11.46 -1.32 13.54
N TYR A 142 10.52 -2.25 13.57
CA TYR A 142 10.81 -3.69 13.54
C TYR A 142 11.58 -4.09 12.27
N VAL A 143 11.13 -3.65 11.10
CA VAL A 143 11.74 -3.97 9.80
C VAL A 143 13.15 -3.38 9.68
N ARG A 144 13.37 -2.15 10.14
CA ARG A 144 14.69 -1.50 10.19
C ARG A 144 15.65 -2.21 11.14
N ASN A 145 15.19 -2.60 12.30
CA ASN A 145 15.97 -3.41 13.26
C ASN A 145 16.35 -4.78 12.68
N GLY A 146 15.54 -5.31 11.77
CA GLY A 146 15.87 -6.50 10.98
C GLY A 146 16.85 -6.26 9.84
N GLY A 147 17.50 -5.09 9.78
CA GLY A 147 18.54 -4.74 8.79
C GLY A 147 18.01 -4.35 7.41
N LYS A 148 16.71 -4.05 7.29
CA LYS A 148 16.11 -3.61 6.02
C LYS A 148 15.98 -2.09 5.97
N LYS A 149 16.05 -1.50 4.77
CA LYS A 149 15.73 -0.08 4.56
C LYS A 149 14.22 0.08 4.36
N VAL A 150 13.65 1.12 4.96
CA VAL A 150 12.23 1.43 4.85
C VAL A 150 12.02 2.85 4.38
N TYR A 151 11.31 3.01 3.27
CA TYR A 151 10.94 4.32 2.73
C TYR A 151 9.42 4.51 2.81
N ILE A 152 9.01 5.71 3.22
CA ILE A 152 7.61 6.08 3.32
C ILE A 152 7.24 6.97 2.14
N PHE A 153 6.12 6.67 1.48
CA PHE A 153 5.53 7.49 0.43
C PHE A 153 4.11 7.85 0.83
N SER A 154 3.86 9.11 1.06
CA SER A 154 2.53 9.63 1.39
C SER A 154 2.34 11.04 0.84
N SER A 155 1.12 11.55 0.91
CA SER A 155 0.90 12.96 0.64
C SER A 155 1.30 13.79 1.86
N LYS A 156 1.81 14.99 1.60
CA LYS A 156 2.31 15.92 2.62
C LYS A 156 1.30 16.21 3.75
N ASN A 157 0.02 16.11 3.45
CA ASN A 157 -1.07 16.39 4.39
C ASN A 157 -1.61 15.14 5.12
N ASN A 158 -1.18 13.93 4.71
CA ASN A 158 -1.72 12.67 5.22
C ASN A 158 -0.66 11.81 5.93
N VAL A 159 0.53 12.34 6.18
CA VAL A 159 1.60 11.62 6.87
C VAL A 159 1.77 12.19 8.26
N SER A 160 1.82 11.31 9.26
CA SER A 160 2.18 11.70 10.62
C SER A 160 3.65 12.14 10.69
N GLN A 161 3.96 13.02 11.63
CA GLN A 161 5.32 13.49 11.81
C GLN A 161 6.26 12.34 12.22
N GLU A 162 5.78 11.46 13.08
CA GLU A 162 6.51 10.29 13.56
C GLU A 162 6.88 9.34 12.42
N LEU A 163 5.93 9.07 11.53
CA LEU A 163 6.18 8.20 10.39
C LEU A 163 7.13 8.83 9.37
N ARG A 164 7.08 10.16 9.22
CA ARG A 164 7.98 10.92 8.34
C ARG A 164 9.44 10.79 8.76
N THR A 165 9.72 10.74 10.07
CA THR A 165 11.06 10.63 10.64
C THR A 165 11.48 9.18 10.96
N GLY A 166 10.53 8.26 11.03
CA GLY A 166 10.77 6.87 11.39
C GLY A 166 11.41 6.03 10.30
N GLY A 167 11.24 6.39 9.02
CA GLY A 167 11.82 5.69 7.88
C GLY A 167 13.24 6.12 7.54
N ASP A 168 13.85 5.44 6.56
CA ASP A 168 15.15 5.81 5.98
C ASP A 168 15.03 6.93 4.93
N GLY A 169 13.79 7.32 4.57
CA GLY A 169 13.45 8.42 3.69
C GLY A 169 11.95 8.56 3.51
N TYR A 170 11.56 9.79 3.11
CA TYR A 170 10.18 10.21 2.89
C TYR A 170 10.07 10.98 1.56
#